data_e529481e12ad23a4d0863601f48e87fb
#
_entry.id   e529481e12ad23a4d0863601f48e87fb
#
_cell.length_a   1.000
_cell.length_b   1.000
_cell.length_c   1.000
_cell.angle_alpha   90.00
_cell.angle_beta   90.00
_cell.angle_gamma   90.00
#
_symmetry.space_group_name_H-M   'P 1'
#
loop_
_entity.id
_entity.type
_entity.pdbx_description
1 polymer ?
#
loop_
_entity_poly.entity_id
_entity_poly.type
_entity_poly.pdbx_seq_one_letter_code
_entity_poly.pdbx_strand_id
1 'polypeptide(L)'
;MNRPALQLSGSLNILSSRVYRSSETLSTPIYRDWMWRRRKRFYRNLPHMISHALSSAGIYSRMKIFTDCFGNDVPVLGTRRSTSEFMAELIFCLSEQLAPCISIHGVLVDVYGEGLLIMGESGIGKSEAALELVRRGHRLVTDDVVEIRKINEHTLIGTSPDITRYFIEVRGIGIIDVKALYGVECVKEKQQIDLVIKLEDWKKENEYDRLGLEDEYAEFLGNKVACHSLPIRPGRNLAVICETAAVNHRQKKMGYNAAQELYRRVQENITKGHDDDD
;
A
#
# COMPACT_ATOMS: atom_id res chain seq x y z
N MET A 1 6.01 27.36 1.90
CA MET A 1 4.58 27.31 2.31
C MET A 1 3.85 26.41 1.32
N ASN A 2 3.60 25.16 1.70
CA ASN A 2 2.79 24.24 0.91
C ASN A 2 1.34 24.71 0.93
N ARG A 3 0.76 24.96 -0.24
CA ARG A 3 -0.66 25.33 -0.39
C ARG A 3 -1.48 24.04 -0.49
N PRO A 4 -2.17 23.59 0.59
CA PRO A 4 -2.91 22.33 0.59
C PRO A 4 -4.09 22.30 -0.40
N ALA A 5 -4.55 23.46 -0.87
CA ALA A 5 -5.68 23.59 -1.76
C ALA A 5 -5.46 23.04 -3.19
N LEU A 6 -4.22 23.05 -3.68
CA LEU A 6 -3.90 22.53 -5.03
C LEU A 6 -3.86 20.99 -5.08
N GLN A 7 -3.59 20.34 -3.94
CA GLN A 7 -3.53 18.88 -3.84
C GLN A 7 -4.92 18.25 -3.68
N LEU A 8 -5.92 19.00 -3.23
CA LEU A 8 -7.31 18.53 -3.06
C LEU A 8 -8.07 18.34 -4.38
N SER A 9 -7.57 18.94 -5.47
CA SER A 9 -8.27 18.94 -6.77
C SER A 9 -8.49 17.54 -7.36
N GLY A 10 -7.49 16.65 -7.26
CA GLY A 10 -7.60 15.28 -7.75
C GLY A 10 -8.58 14.41 -6.94
N SER A 11 -8.63 14.64 -5.64
CA SER A 11 -9.40 13.82 -4.69
C SER A 11 -10.89 14.08 -4.73
N LEU A 12 -11.30 15.31 -5.08
CA LEU A 12 -12.72 15.66 -5.24
C LEU A 12 -13.38 14.97 -6.43
N ASN A 13 -12.62 14.57 -7.45
CA ASN A 13 -13.16 13.78 -8.56
C ASN A 13 -13.59 12.38 -8.13
N ILE A 14 -12.86 11.77 -7.18
CA ILE A 14 -13.17 10.43 -6.66
C ILE A 14 -14.32 10.50 -5.68
N LEU A 15 -14.39 11.55 -4.86
CA LEU A 15 -15.53 11.81 -3.99
C LEU A 15 -16.81 12.02 -4.79
N SER A 16 -16.77 12.79 -5.88
CA SER A 16 -17.94 12.99 -6.75
C SER A 16 -18.41 11.67 -7.35
N SER A 17 -17.52 10.77 -7.75
CA SER A 17 -17.88 9.48 -8.34
C SER A 17 -18.44 8.48 -7.31
N ARG A 18 -17.97 8.50 -6.06
CA ARG A 18 -18.48 7.62 -4.98
C ARG A 18 -19.80 8.13 -4.37
N VAL A 19 -19.93 9.42 -4.16
CA VAL A 19 -21.19 10.02 -3.68
C VAL A 19 -22.29 9.87 -4.74
N TYR A 20 -21.95 9.89 -6.02
CA TYR A 20 -22.91 9.73 -7.12
C TYR A 20 -23.40 8.28 -7.27
N ARG A 21 -22.60 7.26 -6.95
CA ARG A 21 -23.04 5.85 -6.98
C ARG A 21 -24.07 5.49 -5.91
N SER A 22 -24.16 6.26 -4.84
CA SER A 22 -25.13 6.02 -3.76
C SER A 22 -26.49 6.70 -3.97
N SER A 23 -26.64 7.51 -5.02
CA SER A 23 -27.92 8.16 -5.38
C SER A 23 -28.37 7.69 -6.77
N GLU A 24 -29.09 6.57 -6.82
CA GLU A 24 -29.56 5.90 -8.06
C GLU A 24 -30.64 6.68 -8.87
N THR A 25 -30.85 7.97 -8.64
CA THR A 25 -32.01 8.68 -9.23
C THR A 25 -31.67 9.74 -10.28
N LEU A 26 -30.42 9.94 -10.69
CA LEU A 26 -30.09 10.96 -11.72
C LEU A 26 -29.10 10.46 -12.77
N SER A 27 -29.50 9.45 -13.55
CA SER A 27 -28.71 8.94 -14.69
C SER A 27 -29.27 9.41 -16.02
N THR A 28 -29.05 10.67 -16.40
CA THR A 28 -29.24 11.10 -17.80
C THR A 28 -27.89 11.33 -18.47
N PRO A 29 -27.71 10.88 -19.75
CA PRO A 29 -26.49 11.05 -20.54
C PRO A 29 -26.03 12.51 -20.68
N ILE A 30 -26.98 13.46 -20.64
CA ILE A 30 -26.76 14.90 -20.77
C ILE A 30 -25.91 15.45 -19.62
N TYR A 31 -26.11 14.93 -18.40
CA TYR A 31 -25.38 15.37 -17.21
C TYR A 31 -23.89 14.95 -17.23
N ARG A 32 -23.58 13.81 -17.83
CA ARG A 32 -22.22 13.28 -17.94
C ARG A 32 -21.36 14.08 -18.92
N ASP A 33 -21.92 14.53 -20.03
CA ASP A 33 -21.21 15.32 -21.05
C ASP A 33 -21.02 16.79 -20.61
N TRP A 34 -22.01 17.36 -19.90
CA TRP A 34 -21.94 18.69 -19.29
C TRP A 34 -20.86 18.78 -18.21
N MET A 35 -20.73 17.76 -17.36
CA MET A 35 -19.73 17.67 -16.31
C MET A 35 -18.30 17.57 -16.89
N TRP A 36 -18.11 16.95 -18.06
CA TRP A 36 -16.82 16.77 -18.69
C TRP A 36 -16.27 18.05 -19.32
N ARG A 37 -17.10 18.84 -19.96
CA ARG A 37 -16.72 20.10 -20.64
C ARG A 37 -16.38 21.23 -19.66
N ARG A 38 -16.86 21.19 -18.42
CA ARG A 38 -16.62 22.22 -17.37
C ARG A 38 -15.44 21.91 -16.44
N ARG A 39 -14.84 20.75 -16.53
CA ARG A 39 -13.71 20.31 -15.68
C ARG A 39 -12.57 21.32 -15.58
N LYS A 40 -12.18 21.98 -16.65
CA LYS A 40 -11.04 22.93 -16.66
C LYS A 40 -11.30 24.23 -15.86
N ARG A 41 -12.56 24.67 -15.74
CA ARG A 41 -12.94 25.89 -15.00
C ARG A 41 -13.10 25.63 -13.50
N PHE A 42 -13.45 24.42 -13.11
CA PHE A 42 -13.70 23.96 -11.76
C PHE A 42 -12.45 24.07 -10.86
N TYR A 43 -11.30 23.72 -11.37
CA TYR A 43 -10.05 23.70 -10.60
C TYR A 43 -9.53 25.06 -10.13
N ARG A 44 -9.98 26.15 -10.71
CA ARG A 44 -9.52 27.51 -10.37
C ARG A 44 -10.14 28.06 -9.08
N ASN A 45 -11.31 27.59 -8.70
CA ASN A 45 -12.13 28.13 -7.57
C ASN A 45 -12.23 27.14 -6.38
N LEU A 46 -11.53 26.03 -6.41
CA LEU A 46 -11.59 24.97 -5.42
C LEU A 46 -11.32 25.40 -3.95
N PRO A 47 -10.37 26.33 -3.67
CA PRO A 47 -10.10 26.76 -2.30
C PRO A 47 -11.30 27.39 -1.59
N HIS A 48 -12.13 28.15 -2.33
CA HIS A 48 -13.35 28.78 -1.80
C HIS A 48 -14.46 27.77 -1.55
N MET A 49 -14.54 26.73 -2.37
CA MET A 49 -15.56 25.68 -2.26
C MET A 49 -15.42 24.82 -1.01
N ILE A 50 -14.18 24.46 -0.64
CA ILE A 50 -13.94 23.62 0.53
C ILE A 50 -14.29 24.34 1.82
N SER A 51 -13.97 25.63 1.93
CA SER A 51 -14.32 26.43 3.11
C SER A 51 -15.84 26.51 3.28
N HIS A 52 -16.61 26.59 2.20
CA HIS A 52 -18.08 26.62 2.25
C HIS A 52 -18.70 25.25 2.52
N ALA A 53 -18.16 24.17 1.96
CA ALA A 53 -18.66 22.81 2.23
C ALA A 53 -18.46 22.41 3.71
N LEU A 54 -17.38 22.81 4.33
CA LEU A 54 -17.06 22.53 5.72
C LEU A 54 -17.83 23.43 6.72
N SER A 55 -18.24 24.64 6.33
CA SER A 55 -19.00 25.56 7.21
C SER A 55 -20.52 25.30 7.21
N SER A 56 -21.05 24.50 6.28
CA SER A 56 -22.48 24.29 6.13
C SER A 56 -23.09 23.20 7.02
N ALA A 57 -22.35 22.69 8.01
CA ALA A 57 -22.90 21.76 9.01
C ALA A 57 -23.96 22.37 9.95
N GLY A 58 -24.17 23.70 9.92
CA GLY A 58 -25.22 24.41 10.66
C GLY A 58 -26.47 24.68 9.81
N ILE A 59 -27.64 24.41 10.35
CA ILE A 59 -28.95 24.44 9.68
C ILE A 59 -29.31 25.81 9.10
N TYR A 60 -28.73 26.90 9.58
CA TYR A 60 -29.07 28.28 9.21
C TYR A 60 -28.47 28.82 7.93
N SER A 61 -27.45 28.17 7.39
CA SER A 61 -26.67 28.64 6.24
C SER A 61 -27.05 27.99 4.89
N ARG A 62 -27.92 26.98 4.87
CA ARG A 62 -28.21 26.18 3.67
C ARG A 62 -28.69 27.00 2.46
N MET A 63 -29.53 27.99 2.69
CA MET A 63 -30.17 28.72 1.60
C MET A 63 -29.23 29.72 0.93
N LYS A 64 -28.38 30.40 1.71
CA LYS A 64 -27.42 31.39 1.20
C LYS A 64 -26.29 30.74 0.43
N ILE A 65 -25.76 29.59 0.93
CA ILE A 65 -24.74 28.79 0.26
C ILE A 65 -25.29 28.21 -1.05
N PHE A 66 -26.54 27.75 -1.07
CA PHE A 66 -27.18 27.27 -2.29
C PHE A 66 -27.21 28.38 -3.36
N THR A 67 -27.58 29.60 -2.99
CA THR A 67 -27.66 30.72 -3.91
C THR A 67 -26.30 31.13 -4.44
N ASP A 68 -25.30 31.21 -3.56
CA ASP A 68 -23.92 31.59 -3.92
C ASP A 68 -23.23 30.51 -4.79
N CYS A 69 -23.50 29.23 -4.53
CA CYS A 69 -22.95 28.13 -5.33
C CYS A 69 -23.60 28.05 -6.73
N PHE A 70 -24.90 28.26 -6.83
CA PHE A 70 -25.62 28.28 -8.13
C PHE A 70 -25.18 29.45 -9.01
N GLY A 71 -24.88 30.63 -8.42
CA GLY A 71 -24.38 31.79 -9.13
C GLY A 71 -22.95 31.64 -9.67
N ASN A 72 -22.15 30.75 -9.10
CA ASN A 72 -20.72 30.57 -9.43
C ASN A 72 -20.41 29.21 -10.08
N ASP A 73 -21.38 28.48 -10.59
CA ASP A 73 -21.19 27.16 -11.23
C ASP A 73 -20.48 26.12 -10.33
N VAL A 74 -20.67 26.20 -9.01
CA VAL A 74 -20.08 25.29 -8.04
C VAL A 74 -21.03 24.13 -7.79
N PRO A 75 -20.62 22.86 -8.01
CA PRO A 75 -21.48 21.72 -7.74
C PRO A 75 -21.73 21.57 -6.23
N VAL A 76 -23.00 21.45 -5.87
CA VAL A 76 -23.44 21.17 -4.49
C VAL A 76 -23.78 19.69 -4.40
N LEU A 77 -23.11 18.98 -3.49
CA LEU A 77 -23.31 17.56 -3.25
C LEU A 77 -24.02 17.36 -1.90
N GLY A 78 -25.04 16.52 -1.89
CA GLY A 78 -25.75 16.15 -0.67
C GLY A 78 -25.33 14.77 -0.17
N THR A 79 -25.34 14.58 1.14
CA THR A 79 -25.18 13.27 1.77
C THR A 79 -26.29 13.03 2.80
N ARG A 80 -26.68 11.76 3.00
CA ARG A 80 -27.61 11.34 4.06
C ARG A 80 -26.90 10.98 5.37
N ARG A 81 -25.55 10.94 5.34
CA ARG A 81 -24.74 10.61 6.52
C ARG A 81 -24.70 11.79 7.49
N SER A 82 -24.43 11.49 8.75
CA SER A 82 -24.14 12.53 9.74
C SER A 82 -22.87 13.30 9.36
N THR A 83 -22.72 14.52 9.84
CA THR A 83 -21.53 15.35 9.59
C THR A 83 -20.25 14.64 10.04
N SER A 84 -20.28 13.98 11.20
CA SER A 84 -19.13 13.26 11.75
C SER A 84 -18.70 12.10 10.88
N GLU A 85 -19.65 11.26 10.41
CA GLU A 85 -19.36 10.14 9.51
C GLU A 85 -18.81 10.62 8.17
N PHE A 86 -19.44 11.66 7.59
CA PHE A 86 -18.97 12.23 6.33
C PHE A 86 -17.56 12.81 6.44
N MET A 87 -17.27 13.55 7.53
CA MET A 87 -15.94 14.12 7.77
C MET A 87 -14.87 13.03 7.96
N ALA A 88 -15.18 11.97 8.70
CA ALA A 88 -14.25 10.86 8.89
C ALA A 88 -13.93 10.17 7.56
N GLU A 89 -14.93 9.91 6.73
CA GLU A 89 -14.74 9.30 5.41
C GLU A 89 -13.99 10.24 4.45
N LEU A 90 -14.30 11.55 4.49
CA LEU A 90 -13.61 12.55 3.69
C LEU A 90 -12.14 12.64 4.05
N ILE A 91 -11.83 12.74 5.34
CA ILE A 91 -10.44 12.78 5.84
C ILE A 91 -9.70 11.53 5.42
N PHE A 92 -10.30 10.35 5.61
CA PHE A 92 -9.70 9.08 5.20
C PHE A 92 -9.41 9.05 3.70
N CYS A 93 -10.39 9.39 2.87
CA CYS A 93 -10.25 9.42 1.42
C CYS A 93 -9.18 10.43 0.95
N LEU A 94 -9.16 11.62 1.53
CA LEU A 94 -8.18 12.65 1.21
C LEU A 94 -6.77 12.24 1.66
N SER A 95 -6.64 11.64 2.83
CA SER A 95 -5.35 11.16 3.33
C SER A 95 -4.76 10.10 2.40
N GLU A 96 -5.58 9.17 1.89
CA GLU A 96 -5.14 8.16 0.93
C GLU A 96 -4.75 8.76 -0.44
N GLN A 97 -5.55 9.72 -0.94
CA GLN A 97 -5.34 10.32 -2.27
C GLN A 97 -4.21 11.36 -2.33
N LEU A 98 -4.01 12.08 -1.24
CA LEU A 98 -2.98 13.12 -1.14
C LEU A 98 -1.68 12.61 -0.51
N ALA A 99 -1.65 11.34 -0.11
CA ALA A 99 -0.47 10.72 0.46
C ALA A 99 0.73 10.87 -0.49
N PRO A 100 1.91 11.25 0.03
CA PRO A 100 3.14 11.17 -0.75
C PRO A 100 3.29 9.78 -1.36
N CYS A 101 3.62 9.74 -2.66
CA CYS A 101 3.70 8.52 -3.42
C CYS A 101 5.04 8.45 -4.16
N ILE A 102 5.66 7.27 -4.14
CA ILE A 102 6.82 6.94 -4.97
C ILE A 102 6.54 5.65 -5.73
N SER A 103 7.19 5.49 -6.88
CA SER A 103 7.19 4.23 -7.63
C SER A 103 8.57 3.59 -7.53
N ILE A 104 8.60 2.32 -7.22
CA ILE A 104 9.85 1.55 -7.13
C ILE A 104 9.75 0.27 -7.95
N HIS A 105 10.90 -0.26 -8.38
CA HIS A 105 10.98 -1.55 -9.03
C HIS A 105 10.98 -2.67 -7.98
N GLY A 106 10.01 -3.58 -8.07
CA GLY A 106 9.85 -4.68 -7.13
C GLY A 106 8.54 -5.43 -7.34
N VAL A 107 8.32 -6.42 -6.50
CA VAL A 107 7.11 -7.24 -6.47
C VAL A 107 6.49 -7.18 -5.09
N LEU A 108 5.19 -6.97 -5.00
CA LEU A 108 4.46 -6.97 -3.74
C LEU A 108 3.48 -8.13 -3.70
N VAL A 109 3.60 -8.97 -2.67
CA VAL A 109 2.74 -10.13 -2.41
C VAL A 109 2.19 -10.06 -0.99
N ASP A 110 0.94 -10.38 -0.82
CA ASP A 110 0.32 -10.62 0.49
C ASP A 110 0.57 -12.08 0.89
N VAL A 111 1.43 -12.29 1.88
CA VAL A 111 1.83 -13.61 2.39
C VAL A 111 1.26 -13.80 3.79
N TYR A 112 0.20 -14.57 3.91
CA TYR A 112 -0.56 -14.78 5.16
C TYR A 112 -1.05 -13.47 5.82
N GLY A 113 -1.30 -12.41 5.05
CA GLY A 113 -1.72 -11.09 5.54
C GLY A 113 -0.57 -10.11 5.79
N GLU A 114 0.70 -10.55 5.77
CA GLU A 114 1.87 -9.67 5.78
C GLU A 114 2.21 -9.24 4.34
N GLY A 115 2.36 -7.95 4.12
CA GLY A 115 2.79 -7.41 2.83
C GLY A 115 4.28 -7.54 2.65
N LEU A 116 4.68 -8.44 1.76
CA LEU A 116 6.06 -8.74 1.44
C LEU A 116 6.49 -8.02 0.16
N LEU A 117 7.38 -7.04 0.29
CA LEU A 117 7.98 -6.33 -0.83
C LEU A 117 9.29 -6.98 -1.22
N ILE A 118 9.32 -7.62 -2.38
CA ILE A 118 10.51 -8.30 -2.93
C ILE A 118 11.23 -7.35 -3.88
N MET A 119 12.47 -7.02 -3.57
CA MET A 119 13.34 -6.13 -4.33
C MET A 119 14.60 -6.89 -4.79
N GLY A 120 15.26 -6.39 -5.80
CA GLY A 120 16.51 -6.95 -6.33
C GLY A 120 16.69 -6.63 -7.81
N GLU A 121 17.81 -7.00 -8.38
CA GLU A 121 18.14 -6.74 -9.78
C GLU A 121 17.15 -7.42 -10.73
N SER A 122 17.07 -6.89 -11.96
CA SER A 122 16.23 -7.50 -13.00
C SER A 122 16.77 -8.90 -13.34
N GLY A 123 15.85 -9.88 -13.35
CA GLY A 123 16.20 -11.28 -13.68
C GLY A 123 16.67 -12.12 -12.51
N ILE A 124 16.67 -11.58 -11.30
CA ILE A 124 17.09 -12.31 -10.10
C ILE A 124 16.06 -13.34 -9.60
N GLY A 125 14.87 -13.40 -10.22
CA GLY A 125 13.83 -14.39 -9.87
C GLY A 125 12.67 -13.83 -9.03
N LYS A 126 12.45 -12.48 -9.00
CA LYS A 126 11.35 -11.86 -8.23
C LYS A 126 9.97 -12.34 -8.70
N SER A 127 9.72 -12.26 -9.99
CA SER A 127 8.42 -12.63 -10.59
C SER A 127 8.16 -14.13 -10.48
N GLU A 128 9.19 -14.96 -10.64
CA GLU A 128 9.09 -16.40 -10.44
C GLU A 128 8.77 -16.76 -8.99
N ALA A 129 9.40 -16.07 -8.04
CA ALA A 129 9.10 -16.26 -6.62
C ALA A 129 7.65 -15.84 -6.28
N ALA A 130 7.19 -14.72 -6.85
CA ALA A 130 5.80 -14.27 -6.69
C ALA A 130 4.80 -15.26 -7.28
N LEU A 131 5.06 -15.79 -8.47
CA LEU A 131 4.19 -16.80 -9.09
C LEU A 131 4.12 -18.09 -8.27
N GLU A 132 5.25 -18.54 -7.72
CA GLU A 132 5.27 -19.70 -6.82
C GLU A 132 4.49 -19.42 -5.53
N LEU A 133 4.60 -18.21 -4.95
CA LEU A 133 3.80 -17.79 -3.80
C LEU A 133 2.30 -17.79 -4.12
N VAL A 134 1.91 -17.28 -5.29
CA VAL A 134 0.50 -17.33 -5.76
C VAL A 134 -0.01 -18.76 -5.86
N ARG A 135 0.77 -19.69 -6.42
CA ARG A 135 0.42 -21.11 -6.50
C ARG A 135 0.29 -21.78 -5.14
N ARG A 136 0.92 -21.22 -4.10
CA ARG A 136 0.81 -21.67 -2.71
C ARG A 136 -0.37 -21.04 -1.95
N GLY A 137 -1.18 -20.20 -2.63
CA GLY A 137 -2.38 -19.60 -2.07
C GLY A 137 -2.18 -18.19 -1.51
N HIS A 138 -1.07 -17.53 -1.84
CA HIS A 138 -0.84 -16.12 -1.52
C HIS A 138 -1.39 -15.21 -2.61
N ARG A 139 -1.46 -13.90 -2.35
CA ARG A 139 -2.11 -12.95 -3.25
C ARG A 139 -1.12 -11.97 -3.84
N LEU A 140 -1.06 -11.91 -5.17
CA LEU A 140 -0.29 -10.90 -5.90
C LEU A 140 -0.96 -9.53 -5.75
N VAL A 141 -0.19 -8.51 -5.42
CA VAL A 141 -0.63 -7.11 -5.47
C VAL A 141 -0.11 -6.46 -6.75
N THR A 142 1.18 -6.56 -7.01
CA THR A 142 1.80 -6.02 -8.22
C THR A 142 3.11 -6.73 -8.53
N ASP A 143 3.47 -6.76 -9.82
CA ASP A 143 4.78 -7.15 -10.34
C ASP A 143 5.42 -5.96 -11.06
N ASP A 144 6.75 -5.90 -11.09
CA ASP A 144 7.60 -4.92 -11.75
C ASP A 144 7.57 -3.52 -11.14
N VAL A 145 6.41 -2.89 -10.99
CA VAL A 145 6.27 -1.53 -10.42
C VAL A 145 5.34 -1.54 -9.22
N VAL A 146 5.86 -1.08 -8.09
CA VAL A 146 5.09 -0.89 -6.85
C VAL A 146 4.94 0.60 -6.58
N GLU A 147 3.69 1.10 -6.59
CA GLU A 147 3.38 2.44 -6.10
C GLU A 147 3.22 2.41 -4.59
N ILE A 148 4.13 3.07 -3.87
CA ILE A 148 4.12 3.14 -2.41
C ILE A 148 3.59 4.48 -1.96
N ARG A 149 2.53 4.48 -1.14
CA ARG A 149 1.91 5.66 -0.54
C ARG A 149 2.12 5.68 0.97
N LYS A 150 2.58 6.83 1.50
CA LYS A 150 2.70 7.04 2.94
C LYS A 150 1.38 7.54 3.51
N ILE A 151 0.64 6.67 4.19
CA ILE A 151 -0.65 7.03 4.81
C ILE A 151 -0.44 7.77 6.13
N ASN A 152 0.53 7.31 6.92
CA ASN A 152 0.94 7.94 8.18
C ASN A 152 2.39 7.57 8.54
N GLU A 153 2.86 7.98 9.72
CA GLU A 153 4.24 7.76 10.18
C GLU A 153 4.65 6.28 10.30
N HIS A 154 3.69 5.35 10.29
CA HIS A 154 3.95 3.91 10.47
C HIS A 154 3.34 3.03 9.38
N THR A 155 2.63 3.63 8.40
CA THR A 155 1.86 2.86 7.42
C THR A 155 2.22 3.26 6.01
N LEU A 156 2.79 2.32 5.29
CA LEU A 156 3.03 2.38 3.84
C LEU A 156 2.08 1.40 3.15
N ILE A 157 1.37 1.86 2.13
CA ILE A 157 0.49 1.02 1.31
C ILE A 157 1.09 0.90 -0.08
N GLY A 158 1.26 -0.33 -0.53
CA GLY A 158 1.67 -0.64 -1.90
C GLY A 158 0.47 -0.98 -2.77
N THR A 159 0.49 -0.48 -4.01
CA THR A 159 -0.54 -0.72 -5.04
C THR A 159 0.12 -0.96 -6.39
N SER A 160 -0.64 -1.54 -7.32
CA SER A 160 -0.25 -1.65 -8.72
C SER A 160 -0.70 -0.42 -9.50
N PRO A 161 0.08 0.07 -10.48
CA PRO A 161 -0.44 0.93 -11.53
C PRO A 161 -1.63 0.27 -12.25
N ASP A 162 -2.63 1.05 -12.66
CA ASP A 162 -3.86 0.50 -13.29
C ASP A 162 -3.56 -0.32 -14.56
N ILE A 163 -2.51 0.08 -15.31
CA ILE A 163 -2.15 -0.55 -16.59
C ILE A 163 -1.56 -1.94 -16.40
N THR A 164 -0.76 -2.17 -15.34
CA THR A 164 -0.05 -3.42 -15.08
C THR A 164 -0.75 -4.30 -14.04
N ARG A 165 -1.94 -3.89 -13.59
CA ARG A 165 -2.67 -4.58 -12.52
C ARG A 165 -3.00 -6.02 -12.91
N TYR A 166 -2.60 -6.97 -12.05
CA TYR A 166 -2.78 -8.42 -12.17
C TYR A 166 -1.89 -9.10 -13.21
N PHE A 167 -1.08 -8.35 -13.95
CA PHE A 167 -0.13 -8.93 -14.87
C PHE A 167 1.20 -9.22 -14.19
N ILE A 168 1.85 -10.30 -14.64
CA ILE A 168 3.20 -10.68 -14.24
C ILE A 168 4.00 -11.07 -15.48
N GLU A 169 5.26 -10.65 -15.55
CA GLU A 169 6.16 -11.05 -16.61
C GLU A 169 7.02 -12.24 -16.17
N VAL A 170 6.91 -13.33 -16.94
CA VAL A 170 7.75 -14.53 -16.73
C VAL A 170 8.66 -14.72 -17.91
N ARG A 171 9.96 -14.65 -17.69
CA ARG A 171 10.96 -14.80 -18.76
C ARG A 171 10.81 -16.14 -19.47
N GLY A 172 10.77 -16.11 -20.82
CA GLY A 172 10.57 -17.28 -21.66
C GLY A 172 9.12 -17.70 -21.87
N ILE A 173 8.18 -17.17 -21.09
CA ILE A 173 6.73 -17.39 -21.26
C ILE A 173 6.05 -16.13 -21.76
N GLY A 174 6.46 -14.94 -21.24
CA GLY A 174 5.86 -13.66 -21.55
C GLY A 174 4.98 -13.12 -20.44
N ILE A 175 4.02 -12.25 -20.78
CA ILE A 175 3.09 -11.63 -19.84
C ILE A 175 1.89 -12.55 -19.62
N ILE A 176 1.56 -12.80 -18.37
CA ILE A 176 0.40 -13.60 -17.94
C ILE A 176 -0.52 -12.79 -17.05
N ASP A 177 -1.83 -13.00 -17.17
CA ASP A 177 -2.85 -12.45 -16.27
C ASP A 177 -3.10 -13.44 -15.14
N VAL A 178 -2.58 -13.11 -13.94
CA VAL A 178 -2.70 -13.95 -12.73
C VAL A 178 -4.16 -14.14 -12.32
N LYS A 179 -4.96 -13.08 -12.41
CA LYS A 179 -6.38 -13.15 -12.07
C LYS A 179 -7.17 -14.06 -13.01
N ALA A 180 -6.87 -14.01 -14.30
CA ALA A 180 -7.53 -14.87 -15.29
C ALA A 180 -7.11 -16.35 -15.15
N LEU A 181 -5.84 -16.62 -14.79
CA LEU A 181 -5.31 -17.99 -14.69
C LEU A 181 -5.63 -18.67 -13.36
N TYR A 182 -5.56 -17.94 -12.24
CA TYR A 182 -5.62 -18.51 -10.90
C TYR A 182 -6.84 -18.07 -10.08
N GLY A 183 -7.66 -17.15 -10.60
CA GLY A 183 -8.86 -16.67 -9.92
C GLY A 183 -8.67 -15.35 -9.17
N VAL A 184 -9.81 -14.78 -8.77
CA VAL A 184 -9.86 -13.48 -8.06
C VAL A 184 -9.26 -13.52 -6.66
N GLU A 185 -9.24 -14.67 -6.04
CA GLU A 185 -8.67 -14.92 -4.70
C GLU A 185 -7.14 -14.83 -4.69
N CYS A 186 -6.48 -14.98 -5.86
CA CYS A 186 -5.03 -14.93 -6.00
C CYS A 186 -4.46 -13.52 -6.18
N VAL A 187 -5.33 -12.50 -6.20
CA VAL A 187 -4.92 -11.11 -6.40
C VAL A 187 -5.50 -10.18 -5.33
N LYS A 188 -4.83 -9.06 -5.10
CA LYS A 188 -5.26 -8.01 -4.17
C LYS A 188 -4.94 -6.64 -4.75
N GLU A 189 -5.81 -5.66 -4.54
CA GLU A 189 -5.63 -4.31 -5.10
C GLU A 189 -4.57 -3.49 -4.37
N LYS A 190 -4.49 -3.63 -3.04
CA LYS A 190 -3.57 -2.90 -2.18
C LYS A 190 -3.21 -3.71 -0.95
N GLN A 191 -1.99 -3.53 -0.45
CA GLN A 191 -1.48 -4.16 0.77
C GLN A 191 -0.56 -3.21 1.53
N GLN A 192 -0.62 -3.24 2.85
CA GLN A 192 0.38 -2.61 3.70
C GLN A 192 1.72 -3.32 3.48
N ILE A 193 2.82 -2.57 3.42
CA ILE A 193 4.16 -3.12 3.33
C ILE A 193 4.67 -3.34 4.74
N ASP A 194 4.84 -4.60 5.11
CA ASP A 194 5.24 -5.01 6.47
C ASP A 194 6.71 -5.45 6.51
N LEU A 195 7.19 -6.07 5.44
CA LEU A 195 8.53 -6.63 5.34
C LEU A 195 9.11 -6.43 3.95
N VAL A 196 10.38 -6.09 3.87
CA VAL A 196 11.15 -6.01 2.64
C VAL A 196 12.11 -7.19 2.55
N ILE A 197 12.12 -7.86 1.40
CA ILE A 197 13.13 -8.86 1.06
C ILE A 197 13.98 -8.32 -0.08
N LYS A 198 15.26 -8.10 0.17
CA LYS A 198 16.23 -7.75 -0.86
C LYS A 198 16.92 -9.03 -1.36
N LEU A 199 16.68 -9.35 -2.61
CA LEU A 199 17.35 -10.45 -3.28
C LEU A 199 18.69 -9.96 -3.83
N GLU A 200 19.78 -10.59 -3.47
CA GLU A 200 21.13 -10.22 -3.87
C GLU A 200 21.85 -11.45 -4.46
N ASP A 201 22.68 -11.23 -5.47
CA ASP A 201 23.56 -12.28 -5.94
C ASP A 201 24.52 -12.71 -4.84
N TRP A 202 24.66 -14.02 -4.66
CA TRP A 202 25.55 -14.53 -3.63
C TRP A 202 27.00 -14.20 -3.95
N LYS A 203 27.66 -13.47 -3.04
CA LYS A 203 29.08 -13.15 -3.11
C LYS A 203 29.81 -13.87 -1.98
N LYS A 204 30.88 -14.59 -2.32
CA LYS A 204 31.66 -15.37 -1.36
C LYS A 204 32.34 -14.50 -0.29
N GLU A 205 32.54 -13.24 -0.60
CA GLU A 205 33.24 -12.24 0.21
C GLU A 205 32.33 -11.53 1.21
N ASN A 206 31.00 -11.63 1.06
CA ASN A 206 30.07 -10.98 1.97
C ASN A 206 29.78 -11.87 3.18
N GLU A 207 29.90 -11.29 4.37
CA GLU A 207 29.39 -11.89 5.60
C GLU A 207 27.89 -11.66 5.64
N TYR A 208 27.13 -12.75 5.62
CA TYR A 208 25.65 -12.70 5.76
C TYR A 208 25.27 -13.01 7.21
N ASP A 209 24.40 -12.19 7.81
CA ASP A 209 23.86 -12.49 9.14
C ASP A 209 23.16 -13.85 9.12
N ARG A 210 23.65 -14.77 9.94
CA ARG A 210 23.10 -16.12 10.08
C ARG A 210 22.15 -16.26 11.24
N LEU A 211 22.23 -15.36 12.20
CA LEU A 211 21.48 -15.45 13.44
C LEU A 211 20.21 -14.60 13.43
N GLY A 212 20.15 -13.55 12.58
CA GLY A 212 19.02 -12.64 12.53
C GLY A 212 18.84 -11.83 13.82
N LEU A 213 19.96 -11.53 14.51
CA LEU A 213 19.99 -10.76 15.74
C LEU A 213 19.92 -9.26 15.47
N GLU A 214 20.45 -8.83 14.33
CA GLU A 214 20.43 -7.43 13.90
C GLU A 214 19.20 -7.20 13.01
N ASP A 215 18.44 -6.15 13.31
CA ASP A 215 17.32 -5.74 12.50
C ASP A 215 17.78 -4.74 11.43
N GLU A 216 17.72 -5.14 10.17
CA GLU A 216 17.92 -4.26 9.03
C GLU A 216 16.62 -3.54 8.67
N TYR A 217 16.74 -2.33 8.12
CA TYR A 217 15.59 -1.52 7.70
C TYR A 217 15.79 -0.96 6.29
N ALA A 218 14.72 -0.97 5.51
CA ALA A 218 14.61 -0.18 4.29
C ALA A 218 13.79 1.07 4.57
N GLU A 219 14.16 2.20 3.97
CA GLU A 219 13.46 3.48 4.19
C GLU A 219 12.71 3.91 2.93
N PHE A 220 11.42 4.22 3.08
CA PHE A 220 10.57 4.77 2.02
C PHE A 220 9.78 5.95 2.58
N LEU A 221 9.89 7.12 1.94
CA LEU A 221 9.19 8.35 2.32
C LEU A 221 9.38 8.73 3.81
N GLY A 222 10.55 8.40 4.40
CA GLY A 222 10.87 8.63 5.80
C GLY A 222 10.31 7.59 6.78
N ASN A 223 9.64 6.53 6.30
CA ASN A 223 9.21 5.40 7.12
C ASN A 223 10.21 4.24 6.99
N LYS A 224 10.58 3.65 8.12
CA LYS A 224 11.44 2.46 8.19
C LYS A 224 10.59 1.19 8.17
N VAL A 225 10.92 0.25 7.28
CA VAL A 225 10.30 -1.07 7.16
C VAL A 225 11.35 -2.12 7.43
N ALA A 226 11.04 -3.14 8.21
CA ALA A 226 11.96 -4.26 8.45
C ALA A 226 12.42 -4.88 7.11
N CYS A 227 13.70 -5.22 7.03
CA CYS A 227 14.33 -5.67 5.80
C CYS A 227 15.20 -6.91 6.07
N HIS A 228 15.21 -7.84 5.11
CA HIS A 228 16.18 -8.95 5.09
C HIS A 228 16.87 -9.03 3.74
N SER A 229 18.19 -9.04 3.76
CA SER A 229 19.02 -9.28 2.58
C SER A 229 19.22 -10.78 2.38
N LEU A 230 18.70 -11.33 1.27
CA LEU A 230 18.76 -12.75 0.95
C LEU A 230 19.71 -13.03 -0.20
N PRO A 231 20.86 -13.68 0.05
CA PRO A 231 21.75 -14.12 -1.01
C PRO A 231 21.14 -15.29 -1.77
N ILE A 232 21.03 -15.14 -3.08
CA ILE A 232 20.49 -16.16 -3.97
C ILE A 232 21.58 -17.10 -4.44
N ARG A 233 21.30 -18.39 -4.36
CA ARG A 233 22.07 -19.46 -4.99
C ARG A 233 21.14 -20.34 -5.82
N PRO A 234 21.64 -20.91 -6.92
CA PRO A 234 20.88 -21.93 -7.66
C PRO A 234 20.39 -23.05 -6.73
N GLY A 235 19.12 -23.44 -6.89
CA GLY A 235 18.50 -24.51 -6.09
C GLY A 235 17.84 -24.07 -4.79
N ARG A 236 17.88 -22.79 -4.40
CA ARG A 236 17.09 -22.27 -3.27
C ARG A 236 15.64 -22.03 -3.68
N ASN A 237 14.69 -22.51 -2.89
CA ASN A 237 13.29 -22.18 -3.07
C ASN A 237 12.98 -20.84 -2.40
N LEU A 238 12.89 -19.77 -3.21
CA LEU A 238 12.65 -18.42 -2.71
C LEU A 238 11.28 -18.28 -2.07
N ALA A 239 10.25 -18.94 -2.58
CA ALA A 239 8.91 -18.86 -2.02
C ALA A 239 8.86 -19.38 -0.59
N VAL A 240 9.51 -20.52 -0.29
CA VAL A 240 9.59 -21.07 1.06
C VAL A 240 10.31 -20.10 2.00
N ILE A 241 11.38 -19.47 1.54
CA ILE A 241 12.12 -18.49 2.36
C ILE A 241 11.25 -17.26 2.63
N CYS A 242 10.54 -16.76 1.63
CA CYS A 242 9.62 -15.63 1.76
C CYS A 242 8.47 -15.93 2.73
N GLU A 243 7.85 -17.11 2.63
CA GLU A 243 6.82 -17.57 3.58
C GLU A 243 7.36 -17.60 5.01
N THR A 244 8.55 -18.20 5.19
CA THR A 244 9.19 -18.30 6.50
C THR A 244 9.52 -16.93 7.07
N ALA A 245 10.04 -16.02 6.24
CA ALA A 245 10.37 -14.65 6.65
C ALA A 245 9.11 -13.88 7.09
N ALA A 246 7.98 -13.99 6.35
CA ALA A 246 6.72 -13.36 6.69
C ALA A 246 6.16 -13.88 8.04
N VAL A 247 6.18 -15.20 8.25
CA VAL A 247 5.71 -15.82 9.51
C VAL A 247 6.60 -15.42 10.69
N ASN A 248 7.93 -15.44 10.50
CA ASN A 248 8.88 -15.05 11.53
C ASN A 248 8.74 -13.56 11.88
N HIS A 249 8.55 -12.70 10.87
CA HIS A 249 8.28 -11.28 11.10
C HIS A 249 7.03 -11.06 11.95
N ARG A 250 5.94 -11.78 11.65
CA ARG A 250 4.71 -11.74 12.45
C ARG A 250 4.94 -12.19 13.90
N GLN A 251 5.73 -13.26 14.10
CA GLN A 251 6.06 -13.71 15.46
C GLN A 251 6.86 -12.66 16.23
N LYS A 252 7.84 -12.00 15.58
CA LYS A 252 8.56 -10.87 16.17
C LYS A 252 7.62 -9.72 16.57
N LYS A 253 6.65 -9.36 15.71
CA LYS A 253 5.60 -8.37 16.03
C LYS A 253 4.76 -8.75 17.26
N MET A 254 4.52 -10.04 17.46
CA MET A 254 3.79 -10.58 18.63
C MET A 254 4.67 -10.73 19.88
N GLY A 255 5.95 -10.32 19.82
CA GLY A 255 6.86 -10.31 20.95
C GLY A 255 7.74 -11.57 21.11
N TYR A 256 7.68 -12.53 20.17
CA TYR A 256 8.56 -13.69 20.19
C TYR A 256 9.69 -13.56 19.16
N ASN A 257 10.94 -13.59 19.62
CA ASN A 257 12.13 -13.59 18.78
C ASN A 257 12.96 -14.84 19.04
N ALA A 258 12.94 -15.78 18.08
CA ALA A 258 13.62 -17.08 18.20
C ALA A 258 15.15 -16.94 18.35
N ALA A 259 15.77 -15.94 17.71
CA ALA A 259 17.21 -15.70 17.80
C ALA A 259 17.59 -15.22 19.23
N GLN A 260 16.82 -14.31 19.80
CA GLN A 260 17.03 -13.85 21.19
C GLN A 260 16.79 -14.97 22.20
N GLU A 261 15.77 -15.79 21.98
CA GLU A 261 15.47 -16.94 22.83
C GLU A 261 16.60 -17.98 22.78
N LEU A 262 17.14 -18.27 21.59
CA LEU A 262 18.30 -19.17 21.47
C LEU A 262 19.51 -18.59 22.20
N TYR A 263 19.80 -17.31 22.02
CA TYR A 263 20.91 -16.62 22.68
C TYR A 263 20.78 -16.70 24.22
N ARG A 264 19.59 -16.46 24.76
CA ARG A 264 19.29 -16.59 26.20
C ARG A 264 19.59 -18.00 26.71
N ARG A 265 19.11 -19.04 25.99
CA ARG A 265 19.36 -20.46 26.36
C ARG A 265 20.83 -20.82 26.35
N VAL A 266 21.59 -20.33 25.38
CA VAL A 266 23.04 -20.56 25.31
C VAL A 266 23.73 -19.91 26.51
N GLN A 267 23.39 -18.68 26.87
CA GLN A 267 23.97 -18.01 28.03
C GLN A 267 23.64 -18.75 29.35
N GLU A 268 22.39 -19.17 29.55
CA GLU A 268 21.98 -19.92 30.73
C GLU A 268 22.73 -21.26 30.88
N ASN A 269 23.00 -21.94 29.76
CA ASN A 269 23.76 -23.19 29.78
C ASN A 269 25.25 -22.98 30.12
N ILE A 270 25.84 -21.89 29.62
CA ILE A 270 27.23 -21.54 29.95
C ILE A 270 27.35 -21.19 31.43
N THR A 271 26.40 -20.45 31.99
CA THR A 271 26.41 -20.08 33.42
C THR A 271 26.27 -21.33 34.33
N LYS A 272 25.36 -22.25 33.98
CA LYS A 272 25.18 -23.49 34.72
C LYS A 272 26.37 -24.43 34.65
N GLY A 273 27.08 -24.48 33.52
CA GLY A 273 28.27 -25.33 33.40
C GLY A 273 29.50 -24.82 34.17
N HIS A 274 29.49 -23.57 34.65
CA HIS A 274 30.55 -23.02 35.52
C HIS A 274 30.30 -23.29 36.98
N ASP A 275 29.02 -23.52 37.38
CA ASP A 275 28.66 -23.82 38.77
C ASP A 275 28.86 -25.30 39.14
N ASP A 276 29.04 -26.18 38.14
CA ASP A 276 29.27 -27.63 38.37
C ASP A 276 30.76 -28.01 38.42
N ASP A 277 31.71 -27.09 38.17
CA ASP A 277 33.17 -27.31 38.18
C ASP A 277 33.87 -26.75 39.46
N ASP A 278 33.14 -26.15 40.40
CA ASP A 278 33.64 -25.74 41.74
C ASP A 278 33.16 -26.70 42.83
#